data_d3910075c9a003886f45422692a03143
#
_entry.id   d3910075c9a003886f45422692a03143
#
_cell.length_a   1.000
_cell.length_b   1.000
_cell.length_c   1.000
_cell.angle_alpha   90.00
_cell.angle_beta   90.00
_cell.angle_gamma   90.00
#
_symmetry.space_group_name_H-M   'P 1'
#
loop_
_entity.id
_entity.type
_entity.pdbx_description
1 polymer ?
#
loop_
_entity_poly.entity_id
_entity_poly.type
_entity_poly.pdbx_seq_one_letter_code
_entity_poly.pdbx_strand_id
1 'polypeptide(L)'
;MRVVLANPPCVIPLDHGLEKYFIRAGSRWPFSVVKSRTQCLCDYLPFPFYLAYATALLERAGIETHAVDAVAMNWDEDHTIAELAARKPDIVVIESTTPTFGRDQLFFRRLKQELGCRIVVAGAHVTAFPEESLQKCADIDF
;
A
#
# COMPACT_ATOMS: atom_id res chain seq x y z
N MET A 1 -11.46 16.97 -5.32
CA MET A 1 -11.09 15.52 -5.31
C MET A 1 -9.72 15.42 -4.68
N ARG A 2 -9.64 14.61 -3.65
CA ARG A 2 -8.39 14.37 -2.89
C ARG A 2 -7.93 12.93 -3.13
N VAL A 3 -6.72 12.78 -3.59
CA VAL A 3 -6.09 11.48 -3.88
C VAL A 3 -4.99 11.23 -2.86
N VAL A 4 -4.98 10.05 -2.26
CA VAL A 4 -3.87 9.62 -1.41
C VAL A 4 -3.23 8.39 -2.04
N LEU A 5 -1.94 8.49 -2.34
CA LEU A 5 -1.15 7.34 -2.76
C LEU A 5 -0.54 6.69 -1.52
N ALA A 6 -0.78 5.42 -1.34
CA ALA A 6 -0.38 4.72 -0.14
C ALA A 6 0.51 3.51 -0.45
N ASN A 7 1.55 3.37 0.34
CA ASN A 7 2.35 2.16 0.45
C ASN A 7 2.12 1.54 1.84
N PRO A 8 1.05 0.74 2.00
CA PRO A 8 0.68 0.19 3.30
C PRO A 8 1.69 -0.84 3.78
N PRO A 9 1.76 -1.11 5.08
CA PRO A 9 2.60 -2.19 5.60
C PRO A 9 2.08 -3.53 5.09
N CYS A 10 2.98 -4.46 4.88
CA CYS A 10 2.61 -5.85 4.67
C CYS A 10 3.32 -6.71 5.70
N VAL A 11 2.56 -7.16 6.69
CA VAL A 11 3.04 -8.02 7.76
C VAL A 11 2.37 -9.38 7.63
N ILE A 12 3.17 -10.43 7.56
CA ILE A 12 2.68 -11.80 7.55
C ILE A 12 3.11 -12.45 8.86
N PRO A 13 2.16 -12.87 9.71
CA PRO A 13 2.50 -13.64 10.90
C PRO A 13 3.14 -14.96 10.49
N LEU A 14 4.20 -15.31 11.18
CA LEU A 14 4.85 -16.63 11.07
C LEU A 14 4.50 -17.46 12.32
N ASP A 15 4.74 -18.76 12.23
CA ASP A 15 4.62 -19.64 13.38
C ASP A 15 5.49 -19.16 14.55
N HIS A 16 5.04 -19.45 15.77
CA HIS A 16 5.72 -19.09 17.02
C HIS A 16 5.84 -17.58 17.31
N GLY A 17 4.88 -16.77 16.86
CA GLY A 17 4.84 -15.34 17.19
C GLY A 17 5.87 -14.49 16.46
N LEU A 18 6.52 -15.03 15.44
CA LEU A 18 7.37 -14.27 14.54
C LEU A 18 6.52 -13.57 13.47
N GLU A 19 6.95 -12.42 13.03
CA GLU A 19 6.34 -11.65 11.95
C GLU A 19 7.31 -11.48 10.80
N LYS A 20 6.76 -11.46 9.60
CA LYS A 20 7.49 -11.24 8.37
C LYS A 20 6.99 -9.98 7.69
N TYR A 21 7.89 -9.05 7.44
CA TYR A 21 7.60 -7.83 6.72
C TYR A 21 8.02 -7.97 5.26
N PHE A 22 7.15 -7.58 4.36
CA PHE A 22 7.46 -7.47 2.94
C PHE A 22 7.61 -6.01 2.55
N ILE A 23 8.75 -5.69 1.97
CA ILE A 23 8.94 -4.43 1.26
C ILE A 23 8.47 -4.66 -0.16
N ARG A 24 7.52 -3.84 -0.61
CA ARG A 24 6.86 -4.01 -1.90
C ARG A 24 7.82 -3.73 -3.04
N ALA A 25 7.89 -4.65 -4.00
CA ALA A 25 8.55 -4.42 -5.27
C ALA A 25 7.75 -3.40 -6.09
N GLY A 26 8.43 -2.56 -6.85
CA GLY A 26 7.82 -1.51 -7.64
C GLY A 26 7.90 -0.16 -6.95
N SER A 27 7.25 0.02 -5.80
CA SER A 27 7.45 1.17 -4.93
C SER A 27 8.83 1.17 -4.30
N ARG A 28 9.30 -0.03 -3.93
CA ARG A 28 10.62 -0.24 -3.36
C ARG A 28 11.29 -1.43 -4.03
N TRP A 29 12.36 -1.17 -4.72
CA TRP A 29 13.20 -2.19 -5.33
C TRP A 29 14.62 -2.15 -4.76
N PRO A 30 15.27 -3.25 -4.47
CA PRO A 30 14.78 -4.63 -4.60
C PRO A 30 13.76 -5.00 -3.52
N PHE A 31 12.94 -6.00 -3.83
CA PHE A 31 12.04 -6.63 -2.88
C PHE A 31 12.86 -7.25 -1.73
N SER A 32 12.45 -6.94 -0.51
CA SER A 32 13.11 -7.42 0.70
C SER A 32 12.12 -8.00 1.70
N VAL A 33 12.55 -9.02 2.42
CA VAL A 33 11.80 -9.64 3.49
C VAL A 33 12.61 -9.51 4.77
N VAL A 34 12.00 -8.97 5.81
CA VAL A 34 12.62 -8.80 7.13
C VAL A 34 11.85 -9.56 8.20
N LYS A 35 12.55 -9.98 9.24
CA LYS A 35 12.00 -10.92 10.23
C LYS A 35 11.29 -10.28 11.41
N SER A 36 11.49 -8.99 11.66
CA SER A 36 10.88 -8.32 12.80
C SER A 36 10.80 -6.80 12.58
N ARG A 37 9.86 -6.16 13.25
CA ARG A 37 9.70 -4.69 13.21
C ARG A 37 10.93 -3.96 13.73
N THR A 38 11.55 -4.48 14.77
CA THR A 38 12.73 -3.88 15.39
C THR A 38 14.00 -4.01 14.55
N GLN A 39 14.04 -4.98 13.65
CA GLN A 39 15.16 -5.21 12.75
C GLN A 39 14.94 -4.63 11.35
N CYS A 40 13.73 -4.17 11.10
CA CYS A 40 13.22 -3.91 9.76
C CYS A 40 13.89 -2.73 9.07
N LEU A 41 14.20 -1.70 9.78
CA LEU A 41 14.43 -0.40 9.16
C LEU A 41 15.87 0.08 9.25
N CYS A 42 16.78 -0.80 9.70
CA CYS A 42 18.07 -0.34 10.16
C CYS A 42 19.07 -0.06 9.04
N ASP A 43 19.06 -0.87 7.97
CA ASP A 43 20.24 -0.87 7.11
C ASP A 43 19.99 -0.31 5.70
N TYR A 44 18.86 -0.60 5.10
CA TYR A 44 18.56 -0.12 3.76
C TYR A 44 17.07 -0.19 3.43
N LEU A 45 16.47 0.96 3.16
CA LEU A 45 15.11 1.07 2.68
C LEU A 45 15.09 1.80 1.34
N PRO A 46 14.87 1.11 0.21
CA PRO A 46 14.84 1.75 -1.10
C PRO A 46 13.78 2.85 -1.17
N PHE A 47 14.10 3.95 -1.86
CA PHE A 47 13.14 5.03 -2.06
C PHE A 47 11.97 4.57 -2.94
N PRO A 48 10.70 4.89 -2.60
CA PRO A 48 9.52 4.46 -3.33
C PRO A 48 9.28 5.33 -4.57
N PHE A 49 10.06 5.13 -5.62
CA PHE A 49 10.08 5.99 -6.82
C PHE A 49 8.72 6.12 -7.48
N TYR A 50 7.97 5.03 -7.66
CA TYR A 50 6.67 5.09 -8.33
C TYR A 50 5.64 5.88 -7.52
N LEU A 51 5.62 5.70 -6.21
CA LEU A 51 4.79 6.49 -5.31
C LEU A 51 5.10 7.99 -5.46
N ALA A 52 6.39 8.35 -5.45
CA ALA A 52 6.84 9.73 -5.56
C ALA A 52 6.53 10.34 -6.94
N TYR A 53 6.78 9.61 -8.03
CA TYR A 53 6.49 10.09 -9.38
C TYR A 53 4.99 10.27 -9.61
N ALA A 54 4.16 9.32 -9.18
CA ALA A 54 2.72 9.42 -9.32
C ALA A 54 2.16 10.59 -8.51
N THR A 55 2.65 10.80 -7.28
CA THR A 55 2.29 11.96 -6.47
C THR A 55 2.62 13.26 -7.19
N ALA A 56 3.86 13.43 -7.63
CA ALA A 56 4.29 14.65 -8.32
C ALA A 56 3.51 14.90 -9.63
N LEU A 57 3.15 13.85 -10.36
CA LEU A 57 2.37 13.98 -11.58
C LEU A 57 0.94 14.50 -11.31
N LEU A 58 0.28 13.96 -10.30
CA LEU A 58 -1.06 14.38 -9.89
C LEU A 58 -1.07 15.81 -9.35
N GLU A 59 -0.07 16.18 -8.54
CA GLU A 59 0.09 17.56 -8.05
C GLU A 59 0.26 18.55 -9.22
N ARG A 60 1.10 18.20 -10.20
CA ARG A 60 1.25 19.03 -11.42
C ARG A 60 -0.03 19.15 -12.23
N ALA A 61 -0.91 18.19 -12.16
CA ALA A 61 -2.24 18.24 -12.78
C ALA A 61 -3.26 19.03 -11.95
N GLY A 62 -2.86 19.64 -10.83
CA GLY A 62 -3.73 20.42 -9.95
C GLY A 62 -4.65 19.58 -9.08
N ILE A 63 -4.33 18.31 -8.88
CA ILE A 63 -5.09 17.41 -8.00
C ILE A 63 -4.51 17.50 -6.59
N GLU A 64 -5.36 17.71 -5.59
CA GLU A 64 -4.97 17.65 -4.19
C GLU A 64 -4.49 16.23 -3.86
N THR A 65 -3.20 16.07 -3.62
CA THR A 65 -2.56 14.77 -3.53
C THR A 65 -1.68 14.66 -2.28
N HIS A 66 -1.68 13.50 -1.66
CA HIS A 66 -0.80 13.16 -0.54
C HIS A 66 -0.16 11.80 -0.76
N ALA A 67 1.06 11.62 -0.27
CA ALA A 67 1.73 10.33 -0.22
C ALA A 67 1.83 9.83 1.22
N VAL A 68 1.56 8.54 1.42
CA VAL A 68 1.68 7.85 2.69
C VAL A 68 2.55 6.61 2.51
N ASP A 69 3.73 6.60 3.10
CA ASP A 69 4.64 5.46 3.08
C ASP A 69 4.73 4.83 4.48
N ALA A 70 3.76 3.99 4.81
CA ALA A 70 3.68 3.34 6.10
C ALA A 70 4.86 2.40 6.38
N VAL A 71 5.48 1.86 5.33
CA VAL A 71 6.68 1.02 5.45
C VAL A 71 7.84 1.86 5.97
N ALA A 72 8.09 3.03 5.40
CA ALA A 72 9.16 3.93 5.84
C ALA A 72 8.92 4.46 7.24
N MET A 73 7.67 4.71 7.59
CA MET A 73 7.27 5.22 8.91
C MET A 73 7.17 4.12 9.96
N ASN A 74 7.35 2.87 9.57
CA ASN A 74 7.18 1.70 10.45
C ASN A 74 5.80 1.65 11.13
N TRP A 75 4.75 2.06 10.42
CA TRP A 75 3.39 2.01 10.90
C TRP A 75 2.80 0.60 10.73
N ASP A 76 1.85 0.26 11.60
CA ASP A 76 0.97 -0.88 11.41
C ASP A 76 -0.26 -0.51 10.56
N GLU A 77 -1.12 -1.47 10.33
CA GLU A 77 -2.35 -1.26 9.55
C GLU A 77 -3.28 -0.25 10.24
N ASP A 78 -3.44 -0.32 11.57
CA ASP A 78 -4.34 0.55 12.32
C ASP A 78 -3.88 2.00 12.24
N HIS A 79 -2.61 2.24 12.47
CA HIS A 79 -2.03 3.58 12.34
C HIS A 79 -2.12 4.09 10.89
N THR A 80 -1.87 3.22 9.92
CA THR A 80 -1.96 3.57 8.50
C THR A 80 -3.37 3.99 8.12
N ILE A 81 -4.39 3.26 8.55
CA ILE A 81 -5.78 3.60 8.27
C ILE A 81 -6.18 4.91 8.96
N ALA A 82 -5.76 5.13 10.21
CA ALA A 82 -6.01 6.39 10.91
C ALA A 82 -5.39 7.59 10.18
N GLU A 83 -4.19 7.44 9.67
CA GLU A 83 -3.50 8.48 8.89
C GLU A 83 -4.16 8.74 7.54
N LEU A 84 -4.67 7.71 6.88
CA LEU A 84 -5.47 7.86 5.67
C LEU A 84 -6.79 8.55 5.96
N ALA A 85 -7.50 8.15 7.03
CA ALA A 85 -8.75 8.76 7.45
C ALA A 85 -8.61 10.25 7.76
N ALA A 86 -7.51 10.65 8.42
CA ALA A 86 -7.23 12.06 8.73
C ALA A 86 -7.13 12.93 7.46
N ARG A 87 -6.72 12.34 6.33
CA ARG A 87 -6.61 13.02 5.03
C ARG A 87 -7.93 13.06 4.26
N LYS A 88 -8.95 12.31 4.68
CA LYS A 88 -10.29 12.26 4.07
C LYS A 88 -10.20 12.04 2.53
N PRO A 89 -9.61 10.94 2.06
CA PRO A 89 -9.43 10.71 0.64
C PRO A 89 -10.75 10.43 -0.07
N ASP A 90 -10.91 10.94 -1.28
CA ASP A 90 -11.92 10.48 -2.24
C ASP A 90 -11.45 9.18 -2.91
N ILE A 91 -10.13 9.10 -3.15
CA ILE A 91 -9.47 7.97 -3.81
C ILE A 91 -8.19 7.63 -3.05
N VAL A 92 -8.00 6.33 -2.79
CA VAL A 92 -6.71 5.79 -2.33
C VAL A 92 -6.10 4.93 -3.44
N VAL A 93 -4.88 5.25 -3.83
CA VAL A 93 -4.11 4.47 -4.81
C VAL A 93 -3.09 3.62 -4.08
N ILE A 94 -3.10 2.32 -4.30
CA ILE A 94 -2.23 1.36 -3.60
C ILE A 94 -1.49 0.52 -4.61
N GLU A 95 -0.18 0.41 -4.45
CA GLU A 95 0.59 -0.55 -5.21
C GLU A 95 0.53 -1.93 -4.55
N SER A 96 0.20 -2.95 -5.35
CA SER A 96 0.17 -4.34 -4.91
C SER A 96 1.09 -5.22 -5.75
N THR A 97 1.64 -6.24 -5.11
CA THR A 97 2.53 -7.21 -5.74
C THR A 97 2.02 -8.62 -5.53
N THR A 98 2.45 -9.56 -6.36
CA THR A 98 1.98 -10.95 -6.26
C THR A 98 2.16 -11.56 -4.86
N PRO A 99 3.29 -11.36 -4.16
CA PRO A 99 3.45 -11.90 -2.82
C PRO A 99 2.54 -11.26 -1.76
N THR A 100 2.06 -10.04 -2.00
CA THR A 100 1.29 -9.28 -1.00
C THR A 100 -0.19 -9.23 -1.31
N PHE A 101 -0.61 -9.50 -2.54
CA PHE A 101 -1.98 -9.29 -3.01
C PHE A 101 -3.05 -9.95 -2.13
N GLY A 102 -2.82 -11.20 -1.69
CA GLY A 102 -3.76 -11.87 -0.79
C GLY A 102 -3.94 -11.16 0.57
N ARG A 103 -2.88 -10.55 1.10
CA ARG A 103 -2.94 -9.75 2.33
C ARG A 103 -3.53 -8.37 2.06
N ASP A 104 -3.18 -7.78 0.93
CA ASP A 104 -3.67 -6.46 0.54
C ASP A 104 -5.19 -6.42 0.41
N GLN A 105 -5.85 -7.49 0.00
CA GLN A 105 -7.31 -7.59 -0.06
C GLN A 105 -7.96 -7.35 1.30
N LEU A 106 -7.36 -7.81 2.40
CA LEU A 106 -7.87 -7.54 3.74
C LEU A 106 -7.77 -6.06 4.09
N PHE A 107 -6.66 -5.43 3.70
CA PHE A 107 -6.47 -3.99 3.88
C PHE A 107 -7.45 -3.18 3.03
N PHE A 108 -7.71 -3.57 1.76
CA PHE A 108 -8.71 -2.91 0.90
C PHE A 108 -10.10 -2.97 1.51
N ARG A 109 -10.49 -4.13 2.04
CA ARG A 109 -11.77 -4.30 2.73
C ARG A 109 -11.91 -3.35 3.92
N ARG A 110 -10.88 -3.23 4.74
CA ARG A 110 -10.87 -2.28 5.85
C ARG A 110 -11.00 -0.84 5.37
N LEU A 111 -10.28 -0.44 4.34
CA LEU A 111 -10.41 0.91 3.76
C LEU A 111 -11.84 1.20 3.29
N LYS A 112 -12.49 0.25 2.63
CA LYS A 112 -13.90 0.40 2.23
C LYS A 112 -14.82 0.59 3.42
N GLN A 113 -14.66 -0.23 4.45
CA GLN A 113 -15.52 -0.21 5.64
C GLN A 113 -15.33 1.06 6.47
N GLU A 114 -14.09 1.50 6.65
CA GLU A 114 -13.76 2.60 7.56
C GLU A 114 -13.79 3.97 6.89
N LEU A 115 -13.40 4.08 5.61
CA LEU A 115 -13.29 5.35 4.91
C LEU A 115 -14.34 5.55 3.81
N GLY A 116 -14.89 4.48 3.24
CA GLY A 116 -15.83 4.55 2.13
C GLY A 116 -15.24 5.15 0.83
N CYS A 117 -13.91 5.29 0.73
CA CYS A 117 -13.23 5.85 -0.42
C CYS A 117 -13.19 4.88 -1.61
N ARG A 118 -12.86 5.37 -2.80
CA ARG A 118 -12.55 4.54 -3.95
C ARG A 118 -11.13 4.01 -3.85
N ILE A 119 -10.93 2.76 -4.27
CA ILE A 119 -9.63 2.09 -4.23
C ILE A 119 -9.18 1.82 -5.66
N VAL A 120 -8.03 2.37 -5.99
CA VAL A 120 -7.30 2.10 -7.23
C VAL A 120 -6.09 1.25 -6.88
N VAL A 121 -5.94 0.11 -7.54
CA VAL A 121 -4.78 -0.75 -7.32
C VAL A 121 -3.88 -0.74 -8.55
N ALA A 122 -2.60 -0.51 -8.34
CA ALA A 122 -1.57 -0.54 -9.35
C ALA A 122 -0.51 -1.59 -9.02
N GLY A 123 0.41 -1.83 -9.92
CA GLY A 123 1.55 -2.69 -9.69
C GLY A 123 1.55 -3.98 -10.49
N ALA A 124 2.62 -4.76 -10.31
CA ALA A 124 2.91 -5.90 -11.18
C ALA A 124 1.83 -6.99 -11.17
N HIS A 125 1.19 -7.23 -10.02
CA HIS A 125 0.16 -8.27 -9.92
C HIS A 125 -1.07 -7.93 -10.75
N VAL A 126 -1.67 -6.77 -10.52
CA VAL A 126 -2.90 -6.35 -11.20
C VAL A 126 -2.67 -6.02 -12.67
N THR A 127 -1.46 -5.62 -13.04
CA THR A 127 -1.09 -5.44 -14.44
C THR A 127 -1.04 -6.78 -15.19
N ALA A 128 -0.56 -7.84 -14.54
CA ALA A 128 -0.49 -9.17 -15.13
C ALA A 128 -1.85 -9.91 -15.12
N PHE A 129 -2.68 -9.65 -14.12
CA PHE A 129 -3.95 -10.35 -13.89
C PHE A 129 -5.10 -9.37 -13.58
N PRO A 130 -5.45 -8.43 -14.47
CA PRO A 130 -6.40 -7.36 -14.16
C PRO A 130 -7.81 -7.90 -13.90
N GLU A 131 -8.34 -8.74 -14.79
CA GLU A 131 -9.69 -9.28 -14.66
C GLU A 131 -9.81 -10.20 -13.44
N GLU A 132 -8.82 -11.07 -13.22
CA GLU A 132 -8.79 -11.98 -12.09
C GLU A 132 -8.73 -11.22 -10.76
N SER A 133 -7.97 -10.14 -10.70
CA SER A 133 -7.85 -9.29 -9.51
C SER A 133 -9.18 -8.64 -9.14
N LEU A 134 -9.90 -8.08 -10.11
CA LEU A 134 -11.22 -7.50 -9.90
C LEU A 134 -12.27 -8.55 -9.53
N GLN A 135 -12.21 -9.73 -10.13
CA GLN A 135 -13.11 -10.83 -9.78
C GLN A 135 -12.89 -11.36 -8.36
N LYS A 136 -11.63 -11.42 -7.92
CA LYS A 136 -11.25 -11.94 -6.60
C LYS A 136 -11.44 -10.94 -5.46
N CYS A 137 -11.44 -9.66 -5.76
CA CYS A 137 -11.52 -8.60 -4.75
C CYS A 137 -12.53 -7.52 -5.16
N ALA A 138 -13.75 -7.64 -4.65
CA ALA A 138 -14.84 -6.69 -4.89
C ALA A 138 -14.59 -5.30 -4.27
N ASP A 139 -13.59 -5.17 -3.41
CA ASP A 139 -13.23 -3.90 -2.77
C ASP A 139 -12.35 -2.99 -3.67
N ILE A 140 -11.87 -3.51 -4.80
CA ILE A 140 -11.12 -2.73 -5.79
C ILE A 140 -12.12 -2.07 -6.76
N ASP A 141 -12.01 -0.75 -6.96
CA ASP A 141 -12.84 -0.01 -7.91
C ASP A 141 -12.18 0.09 -9.30
N PHE A 142 -10.82 0.17 -9.33
CA PHE A 142 -10.06 0.36 -10.57
C PHE A 142 -8.67 -0.30 -10.47
#